data_813c4c3337747d94906dcd3bbfae357b
#
_entry.id   813c4c3337747d94906dcd3bbfae357b
#
_cell.length_a   1.000
_cell.length_b   1.000
_cell.length_c   1.000
_cell.angle_alpha   90.00
_cell.angle_beta   90.00
_cell.angle_gamma   90.00
#
_symmetry.space_group_name_H-M   'P 1'
#
loop_
_entity.id
_entity.type
_entity.pdbx_description
1 polymer ?
#
loop_
_entity_poly.entity_id
_entity_poly.type
_entity_poly.pdbx_seq_one_letter_code
_entity_poly.pdbx_strand_id
1 'polypeptide(L)'
;DVAARGIHVDGISLVVHVDAPTDHKDYLHRAGRTARAGEAGTVVTLATTRQQKSIGGLTQRAGVTPKFVGVTPLSTELMKITGAQEPSGIPYIVPIVEKSVRSGGKRPRPNSSQRRRRPR
;
A
#
# COMPACT_ATOMS: atom_id res chain seq x y z
N ASP A 1 -3.97 0.21 -8.08
CA ASP A 1 -2.61 -0.29 -7.79
C ASP A 1 -1.50 0.76 -7.96
N VAL A 2 -1.90 2.03 -7.97
CA VAL A 2 -0.96 3.16 -8.09
C VAL A 2 -0.09 3.28 -6.83
N ALA A 3 -0.63 2.96 -5.66
CA ALA A 3 0.11 3.01 -4.38
C ALA A 3 1.20 1.92 -4.25
N ALA A 4 1.12 0.85 -5.04
CA ALA A 4 2.13 -0.22 -5.01
C ALA A 4 3.38 0.09 -5.83
N ARG A 5 3.32 1.09 -6.72
CA ARG A 5 4.42 1.49 -7.59
C ARG A 5 5.06 2.78 -7.08
N GLY A 6 6.33 2.74 -6.75
CA GLY A 6 7.11 3.91 -6.38
C GLY A 6 7.19 4.22 -4.89
N ILE A 7 6.47 3.49 -4.03
CA ILE A 7 6.68 3.58 -2.58
C ILE A 7 7.65 2.47 -2.17
N HIS A 8 8.84 2.87 -1.81
CA HIS A 8 9.83 1.97 -1.23
C HIS A 8 9.70 2.09 0.29
N VAL A 9 9.27 1.01 0.93
CA VAL A 9 9.21 0.89 2.39
C VAL A 9 10.00 -0.36 2.75
N ASP A 10 11.02 -0.17 3.56
CA ASP A 10 11.83 -1.27 4.09
C ASP A 10 11.27 -1.77 5.42
N GLY A 11 11.65 -2.98 5.82
CA GLY A 11 11.30 -3.54 7.12
C GLY A 11 9.81 -3.89 7.30
N ILE A 12 9.08 -4.14 6.21
CA ILE A 12 7.69 -4.60 6.31
C ILE A 12 7.66 -6.04 6.77
N SER A 13 7.21 -6.30 7.99
CA SER A 13 7.06 -7.64 8.56
C SER A 13 5.74 -8.32 8.20
N LEU A 14 4.70 -7.54 7.87
CA LEU A 14 3.36 -8.04 7.58
C LEU A 14 2.75 -7.34 6.37
N VAL A 15 2.23 -8.13 5.43
CA VAL A 15 1.39 -7.66 4.32
C VAL A 15 -0.02 -8.23 4.48
N VAL A 16 -1.03 -7.38 4.49
CA VAL A 16 -2.43 -7.79 4.57
C VAL A 16 -3.16 -7.48 3.27
N HIS A 17 -3.65 -8.52 2.61
CA HIS A 17 -4.56 -8.38 1.48
C HIS A 17 -6.00 -8.35 2.02
N VAL A 18 -6.61 -7.18 2.05
CA VAL A 18 -8.03 -7.02 2.44
C VAL A 18 -8.92 -7.62 1.35
N ASP A 19 -8.58 -7.33 0.08
CA ASP A 19 -9.17 -7.97 -1.08
C ASP A 19 -8.15 -8.91 -1.73
N ALA A 20 -8.62 -10.10 -2.09
CA ALA A 20 -7.77 -11.08 -2.76
C ALA A 20 -7.21 -10.48 -4.07
N PRO A 21 -5.90 -10.67 -4.33
CA PRO A 21 -5.32 -10.30 -5.62
C PRO A 21 -6.05 -10.95 -6.80
N THR A 22 -6.06 -10.31 -7.95
CA THR A 22 -6.76 -10.79 -9.15
C THR A 22 -6.04 -11.95 -9.82
N ASP A 23 -4.72 -11.98 -9.75
CA ASP A 23 -3.88 -13.03 -10.32
C ASP A 23 -2.63 -13.31 -9.47
N HIS A 24 -1.90 -14.35 -9.83
CA HIS A 24 -0.71 -14.80 -9.08
C HIS A 24 0.46 -13.81 -9.17
N LYS A 25 0.57 -13.02 -10.23
CA LYS A 25 1.63 -12.00 -10.36
C LYS A 25 1.34 -10.82 -9.43
N ASP A 26 0.07 -10.37 -9.39
CA ASP A 26 -0.37 -9.35 -8.45
C ASP A 26 -0.17 -9.81 -6.99
N TYR A 27 -0.49 -11.09 -6.69
CA TYR A 27 -0.19 -11.67 -5.39
C TYR A 27 1.29 -11.57 -5.03
N LEU A 28 2.18 -12.01 -5.93
CA LEU A 28 3.64 -11.99 -5.69
C LEU A 28 4.18 -10.56 -5.57
N HIS A 29 3.69 -9.62 -6.35
CA HIS A 29 4.10 -8.21 -6.28
C HIS A 29 3.73 -7.58 -4.95
N ARG A 30 2.54 -7.86 -4.43
CA ARG A 30 2.09 -7.36 -3.12
C ARG A 30 2.82 -8.08 -1.99
N ALA A 31 2.89 -9.42 -2.02
CA ALA A 31 3.61 -10.23 -1.05
C ALA A 31 5.08 -9.86 -0.97
N GLY A 32 5.72 -9.56 -2.11
CA GLY A 32 7.12 -9.14 -2.19
C GLY A 32 7.44 -7.78 -1.57
N ARG A 33 6.51 -7.16 -0.85
CA ARG A 33 6.80 -6.01 0.01
C ARG A 33 7.38 -6.42 1.35
N THR A 34 7.20 -7.68 1.76
CA THR A 34 7.81 -8.27 2.96
C THR A 34 8.84 -9.33 2.59
N ALA A 35 9.51 -9.90 3.57
CA ALA A 35 10.53 -10.95 3.42
C ALA A 35 11.67 -10.57 2.47
N ARG A 36 12.17 -9.35 2.55
CA ARG A 36 13.30 -8.85 1.75
C ARG A 36 14.62 -9.03 2.48
N ALA A 37 15.70 -9.10 1.71
CA ALA A 37 17.06 -9.17 2.22
C ALA A 37 17.33 -10.35 3.21
N GLY A 38 16.55 -11.44 3.10
CA GLY A 38 16.70 -12.60 3.99
C GLY A 38 15.92 -12.48 5.32
N GLU A 39 15.14 -11.43 5.50
CA GLU A 39 14.26 -11.29 6.65
C GLU A 39 13.00 -12.14 6.50
N ALA A 40 12.46 -12.61 7.63
CA ALA A 40 11.17 -13.30 7.65
C ALA A 40 10.01 -12.30 7.47
N GLY A 41 8.98 -12.71 6.73
CA GLY A 41 7.80 -11.89 6.53
C GLY A 41 6.53 -12.71 6.52
N THR A 42 5.42 -12.11 6.92
CA THR A 42 4.10 -12.73 6.95
C THR A 42 3.20 -12.09 5.92
N VAL A 43 2.50 -12.91 5.15
CA VAL A 43 1.46 -12.45 4.21
C VAL A 43 0.12 -13.05 4.64
N VAL A 44 -0.86 -12.21 4.84
CA VAL A 44 -2.23 -12.59 5.22
C VAL A 44 -3.19 -12.13 4.14
N THR A 45 -4.07 -13.01 3.71
CA THR A 45 -5.17 -12.66 2.80
C THR A 45 -6.50 -12.92 3.49
N LEU A 46 -7.32 -11.89 3.66
CA LEU A 46 -8.67 -12.04 4.19
C LEU A 46 -9.57 -12.71 3.14
N ALA A 47 -10.29 -13.71 3.56
CA ALA A 47 -11.12 -14.51 2.67
C ALA A 47 -12.38 -15.02 3.36
N THR A 48 -13.46 -15.00 2.63
CA THR A 48 -14.66 -15.76 3.04
C THR A 48 -14.49 -17.25 2.69
N THR A 49 -15.27 -18.11 3.31
CA THR A 49 -15.27 -19.56 2.99
C THR A 49 -15.49 -19.82 1.49
N ARG A 50 -16.31 -18.99 0.84
CA ARG A 50 -16.57 -19.12 -0.61
C ARG A 50 -15.33 -18.83 -1.47
N GLN A 51 -14.45 -17.94 -1.01
CA GLN A 51 -13.25 -17.53 -1.73
C GLN A 51 -12.06 -18.47 -1.54
N GLN A 52 -12.10 -19.37 -0.55
CA GLN A 52 -10.96 -20.25 -0.22
C GLN A 52 -10.46 -21.06 -1.42
N LYS A 53 -11.38 -21.66 -2.21
CA LYS A 53 -11.01 -22.44 -3.39
C LYS A 53 -10.28 -21.58 -4.45
N SER A 54 -10.79 -20.40 -4.70
CA SER A 54 -10.21 -19.46 -5.68
C SER A 54 -8.84 -18.98 -5.23
N ILE A 55 -8.71 -18.62 -3.95
CA ILE A 55 -7.43 -18.17 -3.37
C ILE A 55 -6.43 -19.32 -3.33
N GLY A 56 -6.85 -20.54 -2.98
CA GLY A 56 -5.99 -21.72 -3.04
C GLY A 56 -5.41 -21.97 -4.43
N GLY A 57 -6.23 -21.86 -5.49
CA GLY A 57 -5.77 -21.98 -6.86
C GLY A 57 -4.83 -20.83 -7.30
N LEU A 58 -5.05 -19.63 -6.80
CA LEU A 58 -4.22 -18.47 -7.07
C LEU A 58 -2.83 -18.62 -6.41
N THR A 59 -2.80 -18.97 -5.12
CA THR A 59 -1.55 -19.14 -4.37
C THR A 59 -0.74 -20.33 -4.87
N GLN A 60 -1.41 -21.43 -5.27
CA GLN A 60 -0.73 -22.57 -5.90
C GLN A 60 0.00 -22.15 -7.19
N ARG A 61 -0.63 -21.33 -8.03
CA ARG A 61 0.03 -20.76 -9.23
C ARG A 61 1.17 -19.81 -8.90
N ALA A 62 1.13 -19.19 -7.73
CA ALA A 62 2.22 -18.36 -7.20
C ALA A 62 3.34 -19.20 -6.54
N GLY A 63 3.22 -20.53 -6.49
CA GLY A 63 4.16 -21.43 -5.84
C GLY A 63 4.09 -21.40 -4.31
N VAL A 64 2.97 -20.94 -3.73
CA VAL A 64 2.77 -20.80 -2.30
C VAL A 64 1.66 -21.72 -1.82
N THR A 65 1.90 -22.41 -0.70
CA THR A 65 0.89 -23.22 -0.01
C THR A 65 0.40 -22.47 1.22
N PRO A 66 -0.79 -21.85 1.18
CA PRO A 66 -1.31 -21.09 2.30
C PRO A 66 -1.89 -22.02 3.37
N LYS A 67 -1.83 -21.58 4.62
CA LYS A 67 -2.59 -22.18 5.72
C LYS A 67 -3.91 -21.42 5.87
N PHE A 68 -5.03 -22.10 5.77
CA PHE A 68 -6.34 -21.52 6.05
C PHE A 68 -6.67 -21.62 7.54
N VAL A 69 -7.01 -20.50 8.15
CA VAL A 69 -7.34 -20.41 9.57
C VAL A 69 -8.63 -19.63 9.71
N GLY A 70 -9.62 -20.21 10.40
CA GLY A 70 -10.83 -19.49 10.77
C GLY A 70 -10.54 -18.53 11.91
N VAL A 71 -10.83 -17.25 11.70
CA VAL A 71 -10.60 -16.21 12.70
C VAL A 71 -11.83 -15.35 12.91
N THR A 72 -11.96 -14.81 14.10
CA THR A 72 -12.93 -13.79 14.46
C THR A 72 -12.17 -12.54 14.94
N PRO A 73 -12.79 -11.37 14.97
CA PRO A 73 -12.17 -10.19 15.58
C PRO A 73 -11.64 -10.52 16.98
N LEU A 74 -10.41 -10.05 17.26
CA LEU A 74 -9.72 -10.27 18.55
C LEU A 74 -9.40 -11.73 18.90
N SER A 75 -9.51 -12.67 17.96
CA SER A 75 -9.11 -14.06 18.23
C SER A 75 -7.60 -14.18 18.46
N THR A 76 -7.21 -15.06 19.38
CA THR A 76 -5.82 -15.31 19.73
C THR A 76 -4.98 -15.74 18.52
N GLU A 77 -5.56 -16.50 17.60
CA GLU A 77 -4.94 -16.96 16.36
C GLU A 77 -4.59 -15.76 15.45
N LEU A 78 -5.52 -14.82 15.32
CA LEU A 78 -5.29 -13.61 14.53
C LEU A 78 -4.14 -12.79 15.13
N MET A 79 -4.15 -12.59 16.44
CA MET A 79 -3.10 -11.87 17.14
C MET A 79 -1.72 -12.52 16.98
N LYS A 80 -1.64 -13.85 17.08
CA LYS A 80 -0.40 -14.61 16.89
C LYS A 80 0.15 -14.50 15.46
N ILE A 81 -0.72 -14.55 14.45
CA ILE A 81 -0.31 -14.51 13.04
C ILE A 81 0.14 -13.11 12.64
N THR A 82 -0.57 -12.08 13.07
CA THR A 82 -0.37 -10.71 12.62
C THR A 82 0.44 -9.83 13.56
N GLY A 83 0.61 -10.24 14.81
CA GLY A 83 1.14 -9.40 15.87
C GLY A 83 0.18 -8.29 16.30
N ALA A 84 -1.09 -8.38 15.89
CA ALA A 84 -2.10 -7.39 16.25
C ALA A 84 -2.29 -7.32 17.75
N GLN A 85 -2.48 -6.11 18.25
CA GLN A 85 -2.80 -5.83 19.65
C GLN A 85 -4.21 -5.31 19.76
N GLU A 86 -4.78 -5.38 20.98
CA GLU A 86 -6.07 -4.80 21.25
C GLU A 86 -6.05 -3.29 21.01
N PRO A 87 -7.08 -2.72 20.36
CA PRO A 87 -7.14 -1.28 20.13
C PRO A 87 -7.08 -0.50 21.44
N SER A 88 -6.34 0.59 21.47
CA SER A 88 -6.18 1.44 22.65
C SER A 88 -7.49 2.08 23.13
N GLY A 89 -8.55 2.06 22.31
CA GLY A 89 -9.81 2.77 22.57
C GLY A 89 -9.71 4.30 22.44
N ILE A 90 -8.53 4.83 22.17
CA ILE A 90 -8.31 6.26 21.98
C ILE A 90 -8.52 6.61 20.50
N PRO A 91 -9.47 7.49 20.15
CA PRO A 91 -9.67 7.90 18.77
C PRO A 91 -8.40 8.58 18.20
N TYR A 92 -7.96 8.13 17.03
CA TYR A 92 -6.90 8.83 16.31
C TYR A 92 -7.46 10.11 15.69
N ILE A 93 -7.02 11.27 16.19
CA ILE A 93 -7.37 12.57 15.60
C ILE A 93 -6.39 12.83 14.46
N VAL A 94 -6.90 12.78 13.23
CA VAL A 94 -6.09 13.14 12.06
C VAL A 94 -5.69 14.60 12.16
N PRO A 95 -4.40 14.96 12.24
CA PRO A 95 -3.99 16.36 12.23
C PRO A 95 -4.43 17.00 10.89
N ILE A 96 -5.23 18.07 11.00
CA ILE A 96 -5.63 18.86 9.83
C ILE A 96 -4.36 19.57 9.34
N VAL A 97 -3.74 19.03 8.28
CA VAL A 97 -2.66 19.76 7.60
C VAL A 97 -3.32 20.89 6.82
N GLU A 98 -3.30 22.10 7.37
CA GLU A 98 -3.68 23.29 6.61
C GLU A 98 -2.79 23.38 5.37
N LYS A 99 -3.39 23.12 4.20
CA LYS A 99 -2.70 23.40 2.95
C LYS A 99 -2.44 24.90 2.91
N SER A 100 -1.18 25.29 3.12
CA SER A 100 -0.77 26.67 2.89
C SER A 100 -1.17 27.03 1.46
N VAL A 101 -2.15 27.91 1.33
CA VAL A 101 -2.56 28.48 0.06
C VAL A 101 -1.35 29.26 -0.43
N ARG A 102 -0.59 28.69 -1.36
CA ARG A 102 0.46 29.43 -2.06
C ARG A 102 -0.25 30.57 -2.78
N SER A 103 -0.13 31.78 -2.21
CA SER A 103 -0.59 33.00 -2.85
C SER A 103 0.13 33.08 -4.20
N GLY A 104 -0.64 32.98 -5.28
CA GLY A 104 -0.13 33.04 -6.64
C GLY A 104 0.49 34.41 -6.89
N GLY A 105 1.79 34.53 -6.67
CA GLY A 105 2.55 35.71 -7.11
C GLY A 105 2.40 35.85 -8.61
N LYS A 106 1.72 36.92 -9.05
CA LYS A 106 1.66 37.32 -10.46
C LYS A 106 3.09 37.42 -11.01
N ARG A 107 3.45 36.51 -11.93
CA ARG A 107 4.69 36.66 -12.70
C ARG A 107 4.67 37.99 -13.44
N PRO A 108 5.69 38.84 -13.35
CA PRO A 108 5.79 40.05 -14.16
C PRO A 108 5.80 39.68 -15.64
N ARG A 109 4.95 40.31 -16.42
CA ARG A 109 4.97 40.19 -17.89
C ARG A 109 6.28 40.76 -18.41
N PRO A 110 7.00 40.07 -19.32
CA PRO A 110 8.17 40.67 -19.96
C PRO A 110 7.74 41.86 -20.81
N ASN A 111 8.40 43.00 -20.57
CA ASN A 111 8.18 44.23 -21.27
C ASN A 111 8.65 44.11 -22.75
N SER A 112 7.70 44.16 -23.70
CA SER A 112 7.94 43.96 -25.13
C SER A 112 8.33 45.25 -25.89
N SER A 113 9.07 46.17 -25.29
CA SER A 113 9.48 47.42 -25.93
C SER A 113 10.99 47.54 -26.11
N GLN A 114 11.59 46.64 -26.92
CA GLN A 114 12.89 46.89 -27.56
C GLN A 114 12.89 46.32 -28.97
N ARG A 115 12.07 46.95 -29.86
CA ARG A 115 12.29 46.86 -31.29
C ARG A 115 13.51 47.64 -31.68
N ARG A 116 14.68 47.03 -31.74
CA ARG A 116 15.88 47.62 -32.33
C ARG A 116 15.67 47.83 -33.82
N ARG A 117 15.62 49.11 -34.26
CA ARG A 117 15.72 49.53 -35.65
C ARG A 117 17.09 49.10 -36.18
N ARG A 118 17.14 48.37 -37.28
CA ARG A 118 18.33 48.14 -38.09
C ARG A 118 18.50 49.35 -38.99
N PRO A 119 19.73 49.94 -39.09
CA PRO A 119 20.03 50.92 -40.14
C PRO A 119 20.33 50.21 -41.44
N ARG A 120 20.04 50.91 -42.54
CA ARG A 120 20.36 50.52 -43.94
C ARG A 120 21.86 50.56 -44.18
#